data_8a659d9986db219041694b1517ae4059
#
_entry.id   8a659d9986db219041694b1517ae4059
#
_cell.length_a   1.000
_cell.length_b   1.000
_cell.length_c   1.000
_cell.angle_alpha   90.00
_cell.angle_beta   90.00
_cell.angle_gamma   90.00
#
_symmetry.space_group_name_H-M   'P 1'
#
loop_
_entity.id
_entity.type
_entity.pdbx_description
1 polymer ?
#
loop_
_entity_poly.entity_id
_entity_poly.type
_entity_poly.pdbx_seq_one_letter_code
_entity_poly.pdbx_strand_id
1 'polypeptide(L)'
;MSLLSRRKFIGHAGKTALAGSVIFATGPQQAGKNMKNVFIHHVYFWLKNAGSAADQDKLAEGLQKLSGVKTIRQYHIGKPAATSRDVIDTSYALSWLVVFDNDADQASYQTDPIHLKFVEDYAHLWQKVIVYDSVDR
;
A
#
# COMPACT_ATOMS: atom_id res chain seq x y z
N MET A 1 31.40 -62.02 57.18
CA MET A 1 31.60 -60.90 58.12
C MET A 1 31.25 -59.59 57.42
N SER A 2 30.23 -59.01 57.94
CA SER A 2 30.11 -57.58 58.25
C SER A 2 30.06 -56.66 57.05
N LEU A 3 28.96 -56.09 56.80
CA LEU A 3 28.05 -55.16 57.46
C LEU A 3 28.08 -53.79 56.76
N LEU A 4 26.88 -53.38 56.41
CA LEU A 4 26.34 -52.00 56.55
C LEU A 4 26.82 -50.96 55.53
N SER A 5 26.07 -50.12 55.00
CA SER A 5 24.85 -49.49 55.48
C SER A 5 24.34 -48.49 54.39
N ARG A 6 23.13 -48.57 54.12
CA ARG A 6 22.12 -47.44 53.99
C ARG A 6 22.69 -46.05 53.63
N ARG A 7 22.19 -45.49 52.56
CA ARG A 7 21.21 -44.39 52.79
C ARG A 7 20.53 -44.02 51.47
N LYS A 8 19.23 -44.18 51.49
CA LYS A 8 18.30 -43.54 50.57
C LYS A 8 18.45 -42.03 50.67
N PHE A 9 18.66 -41.38 49.54
CA PHE A 9 18.32 -39.96 49.42
C PHE A 9 17.20 -39.85 48.43
N ILE A 10 16.00 -39.62 48.96
CA ILE A 10 14.82 -39.23 48.21
C ILE A 10 14.98 -37.73 47.97
N GLY A 11 15.48 -37.37 46.75
CA GLY A 11 15.40 -36.01 46.28
C GLY A 11 14.09 -35.80 45.60
N HIS A 12 13.17 -35.12 46.25
CA HIS A 12 11.97 -34.58 45.63
C HIS A 12 12.42 -33.43 44.73
N ALA A 13 12.56 -33.72 43.44
CA ALA A 13 12.61 -32.65 42.44
C ALA A 13 11.19 -32.12 42.25
N GLY A 14 10.88 -31.07 42.96
CA GLY A 14 9.66 -30.29 42.69
C GLY A 14 9.73 -29.75 41.29
N LYS A 15 8.88 -30.26 40.40
CA LYS A 15 8.61 -29.64 39.13
C LYS A 15 7.72 -28.42 39.41
N THR A 16 8.31 -27.26 39.61
CA THR A 16 7.63 -26.00 39.48
C THR A 16 7.44 -25.74 38.00
N ALA A 17 6.25 -26.11 37.50
CA ALA A 17 5.78 -25.64 36.20
C ALA A 17 5.50 -24.15 36.37
N LEU A 18 6.42 -23.31 35.96
CA LEU A 18 6.17 -21.92 35.68
C LEU A 18 5.28 -21.87 34.45
N ALA A 19 3.96 -21.90 34.66
CA ALA A 19 3.01 -21.50 33.65
C ALA A 19 3.21 -20.00 33.45
N GLY A 20 4.10 -19.65 32.52
CA GLY A 20 4.21 -18.30 32.00
C GLY A 20 2.90 -17.99 31.28
N SER A 21 1.97 -17.32 31.95
CA SER A 21 0.85 -16.69 31.31
C SER A 21 1.40 -15.61 30.40
N VAL A 22 1.50 -15.93 29.11
CA VAL A 22 1.74 -14.92 28.08
C VAL A 22 0.44 -14.09 28.03
N ILE A 23 0.40 -13.02 28.79
CA ILE A 23 -0.63 -12.01 28.67
C ILE A 23 -0.33 -11.32 27.33
N PHE A 24 -1.03 -11.73 26.27
CA PHE A 24 -1.14 -10.89 25.10
C PHE A 24 -1.89 -9.64 25.53
N ALA A 25 -1.14 -8.57 25.81
CA ALA A 25 -1.73 -7.26 25.97
C ALA A 25 -2.35 -6.91 24.63
N THR A 26 -3.64 -7.17 24.47
CA THR A 26 -4.45 -6.57 23.42
C THR A 26 -4.57 -5.10 23.79
N GLY A 27 -3.58 -4.31 23.40
CA GLY A 27 -3.71 -2.85 23.42
C GLY A 27 -4.94 -2.45 22.60
N PRO A 28 -5.57 -1.33 22.89
CA PRO A 28 -6.74 -0.88 22.14
C PRO A 28 -6.36 -0.85 20.66
N GLN A 29 -7.07 -1.63 19.86
CA GLN A 29 -6.87 -1.68 18.42
C GLN A 29 -7.09 -0.28 17.87
N GLN A 30 -6.04 0.35 17.36
CA GLN A 30 -6.11 1.72 16.91
C GLN A 30 -6.98 1.75 15.65
N ALA A 31 -8.10 2.47 15.70
CA ALA A 31 -8.94 2.69 14.53
C ALA A 31 -8.13 3.35 13.40
N GLY A 32 -8.47 3.06 12.16
CA GLY A 32 -7.86 3.69 11.01
C GLY A 32 -7.95 5.22 11.10
N LYS A 33 -6.88 5.90 10.71
CA LYS A 33 -6.86 7.36 10.68
C LYS A 33 -7.56 7.87 9.43
N ASN A 34 -8.55 8.74 9.62
CA ASN A 34 -9.18 9.45 8.51
C ASN A 34 -8.25 10.56 8.02
N MET A 35 -7.95 10.55 6.73
CA MET A 35 -7.31 11.71 6.08
C MET A 35 -8.32 12.84 6.00
N LYS A 36 -7.91 14.05 6.36
CA LYS A 36 -8.74 15.25 6.32
C LYS A 36 -8.02 16.38 5.62
N ASN A 37 -8.81 17.30 5.05
CA ASN A 37 -8.32 18.46 4.33
C ASN A 37 -7.39 18.04 3.19
N VAL A 38 -7.87 17.10 2.36
CA VAL A 38 -7.13 16.57 1.22
C VAL A 38 -7.99 16.58 -0.04
N PHE A 39 -7.32 16.63 -1.17
CA PHE A 39 -7.87 16.35 -2.49
C PHE A 39 -7.27 15.03 -2.97
N ILE A 40 -8.10 14.07 -3.32
CA ILE A 40 -7.69 12.78 -3.87
C ILE A 40 -7.92 12.79 -5.37
N HIS A 41 -6.87 12.57 -6.13
CA HIS A 41 -6.88 12.42 -7.58
C HIS A 41 -6.49 11.00 -7.91
N HIS A 42 -7.43 10.16 -8.33
CA HIS A 42 -7.21 8.76 -8.61
C HIS A 42 -7.44 8.45 -10.08
N VAL A 43 -6.39 8.05 -10.78
CA VAL A 43 -6.36 7.81 -12.22
C VAL A 43 -6.18 6.33 -12.49
N TYR A 44 -6.93 5.80 -13.46
CA TYR A 44 -6.81 4.44 -13.95
C TYR A 44 -6.49 4.45 -15.43
N PHE A 45 -5.53 3.60 -15.84
CA PHE A 45 -5.05 3.52 -17.21
C PHE A 45 -5.33 2.15 -17.81
N TRP A 46 -5.84 2.14 -19.04
CA TRP A 46 -5.96 0.96 -19.90
C TRP A 46 -4.99 1.09 -21.06
N LEU A 47 -4.06 0.15 -21.17
CA LEU A 47 -3.05 0.16 -22.24
C LEU A 47 -3.64 -0.20 -23.60
N LYS A 48 -3.09 0.36 -24.68
CA LYS A 48 -3.41 -0.07 -26.05
C LYS A 48 -3.03 -1.53 -26.27
N ASN A 49 -1.85 -1.93 -25.78
CA ASN A 49 -1.37 -3.30 -25.79
C ASN A 49 -1.69 -3.93 -24.43
N ALA A 50 -2.94 -4.34 -24.23
CA ALA A 50 -3.37 -4.99 -23.01
C ALA A 50 -2.50 -6.22 -22.73
N GLY A 51 -2.02 -6.36 -21.49
CA GLY A 51 -1.14 -7.46 -21.09
C GLY A 51 0.34 -7.29 -21.45
N SER A 52 0.76 -6.20 -22.11
CA SER A 52 2.16 -5.90 -22.37
C SER A 52 2.88 -5.49 -21.08
N ALA A 53 3.73 -6.36 -20.55
CA ALA A 53 4.56 -6.06 -19.38
C ALA A 53 5.52 -4.89 -19.64
N ALA A 54 6.09 -4.82 -20.85
CA ALA A 54 7.02 -3.75 -21.24
C ALA A 54 6.33 -2.37 -21.26
N ASP A 55 5.11 -2.28 -21.79
CA ASP A 55 4.35 -1.03 -21.82
C ASP A 55 3.89 -0.64 -20.39
N GLN A 56 3.53 -1.61 -19.57
CA GLN A 56 3.20 -1.38 -18.17
C GLN A 56 4.38 -0.82 -17.38
N ASP A 57 5.56 -1.40 -17.55
CA ASP A 57 6.79 -0.94 -16.90
C ASP A 57 7.16 0.47 -17.37
N LYS A 58 7.00 0.76 -18.66
CA LYS A 58 7.26 2.07 -19.21
C LYS A 58 6.29 3.13 -18.67
N LEU A 59 5.01 2.81 -18.55
CA LEU A 59 4.04 3.71 -17.95
C LEU A 59 4.37 3.94 -16.46
N ALA A 60 4.73 2.89 -15.72
CA ALA A 60 5.14 3.01 -14.32
C ALA A 60 6.38 3.93 -14.16
N GLU A 61 7.35 3.84 -15.06
CA GLU A 61 8.50 4.76 -15.11
C GLU A 61 8.03 6.22 -15.28
N GLY A 62 7.10 6.45 -16.20
CA GLY A 62 6.53 7.78 -16.41
C GLY A 62 5.81 8.32 -15.18
N LEU A 63 5.02 7.49 -14.51
CA LEU A 63 4.34 7.87 -13.25
C LEU A 63 5.35 8.15 -12.13
N GLN A 64 6.45 7.41 -12.09
CA GLN A 64 7.53 7.70 -11.13
C GLN A 64 8.17 9.06 -11.39
N LYS A 65 8.37 9.45 -12.64
CA LYS A 65 8.84 10.80 -12.99
C LYS A 65 7.81 11.87 -12.65
N LEU A 66 6.53 11.58 -12.89
CA LEU A 66 5.40 12.48 -12.56
C LEU A 66 5.33 12.77 -11.06
N SER A 67 5.74 11.85 -10.20
CA SER A 67 5.77 12.06 -8.76
C SER A 67 6.69 13.20 -8.30
N GLY A 68 7.52 13.73 -9.19
CA GLY A 68 8.38 14.89 -8.93
C GLY A 68 7.67 16.23 -8.89
N VAL A 69 6.37 16.31 -9.20
CA VAL A 69 5.59 17.55 -9.07
C VAL A 69 5.49 17.95 -7.61
N LYS A 70 5.86 19.20 -7.29
CA LYS A 70 6.07 19.67 -5.91
C LYS A 70 4.79 19.75 -5.07
N THR A 71 3.63 19.91 -5.69
CA THR A 71 2.35 19.99 -4.98
C THR A 71 1.81 18.63 -4.54
N ILE A 72 2.41 17.54 -4.99
CA ILE A 72 2.04 16.19 -4.55
C ILE A 72 2.47 15.98 -3.11
N ARG A 73 1.50 15.67 -2.24
CA ARG A 73 1.72 15.33 -0.84
C ARG A 73 2.07 13.86 -0.65
N GLN A 74 1.31 12.98 -1.28
CA GLN A 74 1.51 11.55 -1.30
C GLN A 74 1.03 10.96 -2.62
N TYR A 75 1.58 9.83 -3.01
CA TYR A 75 1.14 9.12 -4.21
C TYR A 75 1.28 7.61 -4.04
N HIS A 76 0.58 6.89 -4.89
CA HIS A 76 0.70 5.44 -5.02
C HIS A 76 0.56 5.03 -6.47
N ILE A 77 1.50 4.23 -6.96
CA ILE A 77 1.42 3.57 -8.26
C ILE A 77 0.94 2.14 -7.98
N GLY A 78 -0.23 1.78 -8.50
CA GLY A 78 -0.86 0.49 -8.25
C GLY A 78 -1.08 -0.32 -9.52
N LYS A 79 -1.26 -1.61 -9.32
CA LYS A 79 -1.78 -2.55 -10.31
C LYS A 79 -2.95 -3.31 -9.70
N PRO A 80 -3.81 -3.97 -10.50
CA PRO A 80 -4.89 -4.77 -9.95
C PRO A 80 -4.38 -5.78 -8.91
N ALA A 81 -5.03 -5.82 -7.76
CA ALA A 81 -4.74 -6.81 -6.73
C ALA A 81 -5.34 -8.18 -7.12
N ALA A 82 -4.76 -9.26 -6.57
CA ALA A 82 -5.28 -10.60 -6.78
C ALA A 82 -6.51 -10.88 -5.90
N THR A 83 -7.54 -10.06 -6.04
CA THR A 83 -8.81 -10.17 -5.33
C THR A 83 -9.94 -10.41 -6.32
N SER A 84 -10.96 -11.17 -5.92
CA SER A 84 -12.08 -11.53 -6.79
C SER A 84 -13.40 -11.44 -6.03
N ARG A 85 -14.25 -10.53 -6.46
CA ARG A 85 -15.66 -10.37 -6.07
C ARG A 85 -16.38 -9.67 -7.21
N ASP A 86 -17.68 -9.81 -7.29
CA ASP A 86 -18.50 -9.28 -8.40
C ASP A 86 -18.33 -7.77 -8.64
N VAL A 87 -18.00 -7.02 -7.58
CA VAL A 87 -17.83 -5.56 -7.64
C VAL A 87 -16.39 -5.10 -7.94
N ILE A 88 -15.46 -6.04 -8.09
CA ILE A 88 -14.05 -5.73 -8.34
C ILE A 88 -13.78 -5.68 -9.84
N ASP A 89 -13.36 -4.52 -10.32
CA ASP A 89 -12.88 -4.32 -11.69
C ASP A 89 -11.35 -4.39 -11.73
N THR A 90 -10.81 -5.40 -12.37
CA THR A 90 -9.38 -5.62 -12.58
C THR A 90 -8.94 -5.35 -14.03
N SER A 91 -9.80 -4.69 -14.80
CA SER A 91 -9.55 -4.47 -16.25
C SER A 91 -8.48 -3.44 -16.56
N TYR A 92 -8.14 -2.55 -15.63
CA TYR A 92 -7.10 -1.55 -15.81
C TYR A 92 -5.68 -2.14 -15.69
N ALA A 93 -4.70 -1.47 -16.27
CA ALA A 93 -3.30 -1.89 -16.20
C ALA A 93 -2.57 -1.33 -14.98
N LEU A 94 -2.65 -0.02 -14.78
CA LEU A 94 -2.08 0.70 -13.65
C LEU A 94 -3.04 1.73 -13.09
N SER A 95 -2.88 2.04 -11.82
CA SER A 95 -3.54 3.16 -11.16
C SER A 95 -2.52 4.16 -10.62
N TRP A 96 -2.92 5.41 -10.60
CA TRP A 96 -2.16 6.54 -10.08
C TRP A 96 -3.01 7.28 -9.06
N LEU A 97 -2.76 7.04 -7.78
CA LEU A 97 -3.45 7.76 -6.71
C LEU A 97 -2.53 8.88 -6.23
N VAL A 98 -3.06 10.08 -6.18
CA VAL A 98 -2.34 11.28 -5.72
C VAL A 98 -3.16 12.00 -4.66
N VAL A 99 -2.49 12.43 -3.62
CA VAL A 99 -3.05 13.25 -2.56
C VAL A 99 -2.46 14.65 -2.64
N PHE A 100 -3.31 15.66 -2.74
CA PHE A 100 -2.96 17.07 -2.65
C PHE A 100 -3.54 17.69 -1.38
N ASP A 101 -2.99 18.81 -0.95
CA ASP A 101 -3.53 19.54 0.21
C ASP A 101 -4.86 20.25 -0.09
N ASN A 102 -5.08 20.64 -1.36
CA ASN A 102 -6.26 21.41 -1.78
C ASN A 102 -6.45 21.39 -3.30
N ASP A 103 -7.56 21.99 -3.74
CA ASP A 103 -7.92 22.14 -5.15
C ASP A 103 -6.87 22.94 -5.94
N ALA A 104 -6.28 23.98 -5.34
CA ALA A 104 -5.31 24.82 -6.03
C ALA A 104 -4.02 24.05 -6.33
N ASP A 105 -3.59 23.19 -5.44
CA ASP A 105 -2.43 22.33 -5.64
C ASP A 105 -2.68 21.29 -6.75
N GLN A 106 -3.88 20.73 -6.82
CA GLN A 106 -4.26 19.83 -7.91
C GLN A 106 -4.34 20.60 -9.25
N ALA A 107 -4.90 21.79 -9.27
CA ALA A 107 -4.96 22.61 -10.48
C ALA A 107 -3.56 23.00 -10.98
N SER A 108 -2.65 23.34 -10.07
CA SER A 108 -1.23 23.61 -10.38
C SER A 108 -0.52 22.39 -10.95
N TYR A 109 -0.83 21.19 -10.44
CA TYR A 109 -0.30 19.93 -10.97
C TYR A 109 -0.68 19.72 -12.43
N GLN A 110 -1.91 20.04 -12.85
CA GLN A 110 -2.37 19.84 -14.22
C GLN A 110 -1.58 20.64 -15.25
N THR A 111 -1.05 21.78 -14.88
CA THR A 111 -0.29 22.69 -15.75
C THR A 111 1.21 22.65 -15.49
N ASP A 112 1.65 21.85 -14.53
CA ASP A 112 3.08 21.69 -14.22
C ASP A 112 3.85 21.11 -15.43
N PRO A 113 5.03 21.64 -15.77
CA PRO A 113 5.85 21.13 -16.87
C PRO A 113 6.13 19.63 -16.80
N ILE A 114 6.27 19.07 -15.60
CA ILE A 114 6.49 17.63 -15.40
C ILE A 114 5.24 16.85 -15.82
N HIS A 115 4.03 17.34 -15.47
CA HIS A 115 2.79 16.71 -15.89
C HIS A 115 2.59 16.80 -17.41
N LEU A 116 2.82 17.96 -18.00
CA LEU A 116 2.70 18.15 -19.46
C LEU A 116 3.69 17.22 -20.20
N LYS A 117 4.91 17.11 -19.72
CA LYS A 117 5.93 16.22 -20.27
C LYS A 117 5.54 14.74 -20.14
N PHE A 118 4.95 14.36 -19.02
CA PHE A 118 4.42 13.01 -18.81
C PHE A 118 3.37 12.66 -19.87
N VAL A 119 2.41 13.54 -20.10
CA VAL A 119 1.38 13.31 -21.13
C VAL A 119 2.01 13.22 -22.53
N GLU A 120 2.93 14.12 -22.87
CA GLU A 120 3.63 14.12 -24.16
C GLU A 120 4.37 12.80 -24.41
N ASP A 121 5.11 12.32 -23.41
CA ASP A 121 6.02 11.18 -23.57
C ASP A 121 5.31 9.82 -23.46
N TYR A 122 4.18 9.72 -22.73
CA TYR A 122 3.57 8.44 -22.37
C TYR A 122 2.12 8.23 -22.85
N ALA A 123 1.44 9.28 -23.37
CA ALA A 123 0.05 9.15 -23.79
C ALA A 123 -0.18 8.10 -24.88
N HIS A 124 0.82 7.83 -25.70
CA HIS A 124 0.73 6.80 -26.74
C HIS A 124 0.58 5.38 -26.21
N LEU A 125 0.86 5.15 -24.91
CA LEU A 125 0.77 3.82 -24.29
C LEU A 125 -0.66 3.44 -23.95
N TRP A 126 -1.55 4.39 -23.62
CA TRP A 126 -2.91 4.09 -23.18
C TRP A 126 -3.95 4.38 -24.24
N GLN A 127 -5.03 3.61 -24.22
CA GLN A 127 -6.23 3.81 -25.02
C GLN A 127 -7.35 4.49 -24.24
N LYS A 128 -7.32 4.41 -22.91
CA LYS A 128 -8.37 4.92 -22.04
C LYS A 128 -7.78 5.35 -20.71
N VAL A 129 -8.28 6.44 -20.20
CA VAL A 129 -7.99 6.95 -18.85
C VAL A 129 -9.31 7.30 -18.17
N ILE A 130 -9.47 6.92 -16.91
CA ILE A 130 -10.56 7.37 -16.06
C ILE A 130 -9.96 8.02 -14.83
N VAL A 131 -10.55 9.16 -14.44
CA VAL A 131 -10.15 9.90 -13.25
C VAL A 131 -11.33 9.98 -12.27
N TYR A 132 -11.04 9.72 -11.00
CA TYR A 132 -11.97 9.97 -9.91
C TYR A 132 -11.33 10.97 -8.94
N ASP A 133 -11.91 12.15 -8.88
CA ASP A 133 -11.51 13.19 -7.95
C ASP A 133 -12.49 13.25 -6.78
N SER A 134 -11.96 13.35 -5.57
CA SER A 134 -12.77 13.47 -4.36
C SER A 134 -12.13 14.37 -3.33
N VAL A 135 -12.96 15.00 -2.53
CA VAL A 135 -12.59 15.82 -1.38
C VAL A 135 -13.31 15.32 -0.14
N ASP A 136 -12.95 15.86 1.01
CA ASP A 136 -13.63 15.53 2.27
C ASP A 136 -15.15 15.79 2.15
N ARG A 137 -15.90 14.90 2.78
CA ARG A 137 -17.37 15.01 2.91
C ARG A 137 -17.76 15.94 4.05
#